data_3ff3b5d56488ec74a9b2880439153ea9
#
_entry.id   3ff3b5d56488ec74a9b2880439153ea9
#
_cell.length_a   1.000
_cell.length_b   1.000
_cell.length_c   1.000
_cell.angle_alpha   90.00
_cell.angle_beta   90.00
_cell.angle_gamma   90.00
#
_symmetry.space_group_name_H-M   'P 1'
#
loop_
_entity.id
_entity.type
_entity.pdbx_description
1 polymer ?
#
loop_
_entity_poly.entity_id
_entity_poly.type
_entity_poly.pdbx_seq_one_letter_code
_entity_poly.pdbx_strand_id
1 'polypeptide(L)'
;MTDMEHKHDLIKPDMRATILRELRALEQEEQVRIVYACESGSRAWGFPSQDSDYDVRFIYVRPMEWYLSIFDKRDVIERPISDLLDMNGWDLKKALNLFRKSNPPLLEWLQSPIPYLEQYSVADQIRAISPLTFSPKSCLYHYLNMAKGNYRDYLQGEQVKIKKYFYVLRPLLACGWIERYNSMPPMEFETLLEELVPSDTELYRVIGHLLERKKAGEELDIEPQLSVVNDFIQQQIAYFEQKAPLLRQTEGGRDQQLDDLFRAAVKEVWEA
;
A
#
# COMPACT_ATOMS: atom_id res chain seq x y z
N MET A 1 -5.51 -26.05 -7.70
CA MET A 1 -6.08 -24.94 -6.91
C MET A 1 -5.24 -23.74 -7.27
N THR A 2 -5.84 -22.75 -7.87
CA THR A 2 -5.14 -21.61 -8.44
C THR A 2 -4.75 -20.62 -7.32
N ASP A 3 -3.68 -19.87 -7.54
CA ASP A 3 -3.11 -18.85 -6.62
C ASP A 3 -4.16 -17.83 -6.12
N MET A 4 -5.23 -17.63 -6.90
CA MET A 4 -6.38 -16.78 -6.52
C MET A 4 -7.28 -17.37 -5.43
N GLU A 5 -7.41 -18.69 -5.32
CA GLU A 5 -8.25 -19.32 -4.27
C GLU A 5 -7.61 -19.19 -2.88
N HIS A 6 -6.26 -19.29 -2.78
CA HIS A 6 -5.54 -19.11 -1.51
C HIS A 6 -5.63 -17.68 -0.96
N LYS A 7 -5.73 -16.66 -1.82
CA LYS A 7 -5.80 -15.24 -1.41
C LYS A 7 -7.16 -14.85 -0.82
N HIS A 8 -8.23 -15.53 -1.19
CA HIS A 8 -9.55 -15.35 -0.58
C HIS A 8 -9.63 -15.87 0.87
N ASP A 9 -8.80 -16.85 1.25
CA ASP A 9 -8.78 -17.42 2.60
C ASP A 9 -8.18 -16.47 3.67
N LEU A 10 -7.48 -15.41 3.26
CA LEU A 10 -6.89 -14.43 4.19
C LEU A 10 -7.94 -13.52 4.87
N ILE A 11 -9.16 -13.47 4.33
CA ILE A 11 -10.27 -12.68 4.88
C ILE A 11 -11.40 -13.62 5.28
N LYS A 12 -11.71 -13.66 6.58
CA LYS A 12 -12.84 -14.45 7.07
C LYS A 12 -14.16 -14.02 6.40
N PRO A 13 -15.03 -14.94 5.96
CA PRO A 13 -16.26 -14.60 5.23
C PRO A 13 -17.16 -13.61 6.00
N ASP A 14 -17.31 -13.78 7.32
CA ASP A 14 -18.12 -12.90 8.17
C ASP A 14 -17.54 -11.48 8.22
N MET A 15 -16.21 -11.37 8.26
CA MET A 15 -15.55 -10.07 8.24
C MET A 15 -15.69 -9.41 6.86
N ARG A 16 -15.56 -10.16 5.77
CA ARG A 16 -15.81 -9.64 4.41
C ARG A 16 -17.24 -9.09 4.29
N ALA A 17 -18.23 -9.82 4.81
CA ALA A 17 -19.62 -9.37 4.83
C ALA A 17 -19.79 -8.09 5.68
N THR A 18 -19.10 -8.00 6.81
CA THR A 18 -19.07 -6.81 7.66
C THR A 18 -18.46 -5.63 6.93
N ILE A 19 -17.28 -5.79 6.33
CA ILE A 19 -16.61 -4.72 5.55
C ILE A 19 -17.52 -4.19 4.44
N LEU A 20 -18.16 -5.07 3.68
CA LEU A 20 -19.07 -4.66 2.61
C LEU A 20 -20.29 -3.91 3.13
N ARG A 21 -20.81 -4.30 4.31
CA ARG A 21 -21.92 -3.58 4.96
C ARG A 21 -21.47 -2.18 5.40
N GLU A 22 -20.31 -2.05 6.02
CA GLU A 22 -19.76 -0.77 6.47
C GLU A 22 -19.46 0.16 5.29
N LEU A 23 -18.91 -0.35 4.17
CA LEU A 23 -18.70 0.43 2.95
C LEU A 23 -20.03 0.99 2.40
N ARG A 24 -21.10 0.18 2.38
CA ARG A 24 -22.44 0.63 1.95
C ARG A 24 -23.06 1.67 2.91
N ALA A 25 -22.90 1.46 4.21
CA ALA A 25 -23.36 2.44 5.21
C ALA A 25 -22.64 3.79 5.02
N LEU A 26 -21.34 3.74 4.80
CA LEU A 26 -20.51 4.92 4.57
C LEU A 26 -20.94 5.69 3.30
N GLU A 27 -21.28 4.99 2.21
CA GLU A 27 -21.81 5.64 1.00
C GLU A 27 -23.08 6.47 1.29
N GLN A 28 -23.96 5.91 2.13
CA GLN A 28 -25.23 6.57 2.50
C GLN A 28 -25.00 7.74 3.46
N GLU A 29 -24.19 7.56 4.48
CA GLU A 29 -23.93 8.59 5.50
C GLU A 29 -23.17 9.78 4.94
N GLU A 30 -22.15 9.50 4.12
CA GLU A 30 -21.25 10.51 3.57
C GLU A 30 -21.73 11.07 2.22
N GLN A 31 -22.82 10.52 1.66
CA GLN A 31 -23.34 10.89 0.32
C GLN A 31 -22.24 10.81 -0.75
N VAL A 32 -21.57 9.65 -0.83
CA VAL A 32 -20.52 9.33 -1.81
C VAL A 32 -20.85 8.06 -2.57
N ARG A 33 -20.09 7.78 -3.62
CA ARG A 33 -20.02 6.47 -4.26
C ARG A 33 -18.61 5.93 -4.17
N ILE A 34 -18.44 4.72 -3.65
CA ILE A 34 -17.15 4.05 -3.58
C ILE A 34 -16.92 3.34 -4.92
N VAL A 35 -15.85 3.71 -5.61
CA VAL A 35 -15.52 3.14 -6.93
C VAL A 35 -14.53 1.97 -6.81
N TYR A 36 -13.74 1.94 -5.76
CA TYR A 36 -12.78 0.90 -5.46
C TYR A 36 -12.56 0.76 -3.97
N ALA A 37 -12.47 -0.49 -3.47
CA ALA A 37 -12.06 -0.77 -2.10
C ALA A 37 -11.23 -2.07 -2.05
N CYS A 38 -10.18 -2.08 -1.25
CA CYS A 38 -9.26 -3.20 -1.12
C CYS A 38 -8.74 -3.37 0.31
N GLU A 39 -8.19 -4.54 0.57
CA GLU A 39 -7.33 -4.77 1.72
C GLU A 39 -5.94 -4.20 1.47
N SER A 40 -5.32 -3.67 2.51
CA SER A 40 -3.95 -3.17 2.55
C SER A 40 -3.16 -3.85 3.67
N GLY A 41 -2.02 -3.27 4.08
CA GLY A 41 -1.27 -3.74 5.24
C GLY A 41 -0.79 -5.19 5.16
N SER A 42 -0.68 -5.82 6.33
CA SER A 42 -0.05 -7.14 6.46
C SER A 42 -0.77 -8.26 5.71
N ARG A 43 -2.10 -8.17 5.54
CA ARG A 43 -2.87 -9.15 4.78
C ARG A 43 -2.56 -9.08 3.28
N ALA A 44 -2.52 -7.88 2.75
CA ALA A 44 -2.14 -7.66 1.35
C ALA A 44 -0.66 -7.98 1.09
N TRP A 45 0.19 -7.85 2.12
CA TRP A 45 1.60 -8.22 2.04
C TRP A 45 1.86 -9.73 2.18
N GLY A 46 0.82 -10.52 2.49
CA GLY A 46 0.89 -12.00 2.53
C GLY A 46 1.35 -12.59 3.85
N PHE A 47 1.44 -11.81 4.95
CA PHE A 47 1.85 -12.31 6.27
C PHE A 47 1.00 -11.82 7.44
N PRO A 48 -0.34 -11.93 7.38
CA PRO A 48 -1.16 -11.59 8.54
C PRO A 48 -0.90 -12.55 9.71
N SER A 49 -1.01 -12.03 10.94
CA SER A 49 -1.25 -12.84 12.14
C SER A 49 -2.76 -12.88 12.43
N GLN A 50 -3.16 -13.73 13.39
CA GLN A 50 -4.57 -13.82 13.79
C GLN A 50 -5.13 -12.48 14.28
N ASP A 51 -4.30 -11.68 14.95
CA ASP A 51 -4.62 -10.38 15.54
C ASP A 51 -4.31 -9.20 14.61
N SER A 52 -3.99 -9.46 13.34
CA SER A 52 -3.76 -8.38 12.38
C SER A 52 -5.06 -7.64 12.09
N ASP A 53 -5.00 -6.31 12.08
CA ASP A 53 -6.11 -5.46 11.66
C ASP A 53 -6.51 -5.76 10.21
N TYR A 54 -7.75 -5.41 9.88
CA TYR A 54 -8.23 -5.35 8.50
C TYR A 54 -8.07 -3.90 8.03
N ASP A 55 -7.11 -3.70 7.15
CA ASP A 55 -6.73 -2.39 6.62
C ASP A 55 -7.53 -2.07 5.35
N VAL A 56 -8.79 -1.67 5.50
CA VAL A 56 -9.66 -1.34 4.36
C VAL A 56 -9.33 0.04 3.83
N ARG A 57 -8.95 0.08 2.58
CA ARG A 57 -8.64 1.32 1.85
C ARG A 57 -9.59 1.47 0.66
N PHE A 58 -10.09 2.69 0.42
CA PHE A 58 -11.08 2.89 -0.64
C PHE A 58 -10.94 4.24 -1.34
N ILE A 59 -11.42 4.30 -2.58
CA ILE A 59 -11.51 5.52 -3.39
C ILE A 59 -12.99 5.80 -3.61
N TYR A 60 -13.39 7.06 -3.37
CA TYR A 60 -14.77 7.48 -3.51
C TYR A 60 -14.93 8.73 -4.37
N VAL A 61 -16.14 8.94 -4.89
CA VAL A 61 -16.51 10.07 -5.73
C VAL A 61 -17.68 10.80 -5.08
N ARG A 62 -17.56 12.11 -4.93
CA ARG A 62 -18.61 13.02 -4.47
C ARG A 62 -19.51 13.47 -5.65
N PRO A 63 -20.74 13.97 -5.41
CA PRO A 63 -21.53 14.62 -6.46
C PRO A 63 -20.82 15.84 -7.06
N MET A 64 -21.17 16.18 -8.30
CA MET A 64 -20.52 17.27 -9.04
C MET A 64 -20.57 18.60 -8.28
N GLU A 65 -21.70 18.93 -7.64
CA GLU A 65 -21.89 20.17 -6.87
C GLU A 65 -20.90 20.29 -5.71
N TRP A 66 -20.45 19.15 -5.16
CA TRP A 66 -19.46 19.14 -4.10
C TRP A 66 -18.11 19.70 -4.59
N TYR A 67 -17.71 19.33 -5.82
CA TYR A 67 -16.46 19.78 -6.42
C TYR A 67 -16.51 21.23 -6.91
N LEU A 68 -17.69 21.76 -7.19
CA LEU A 68 -17.90 23.14 -7.63
C LEU A 68 -17.99 24.15 -6.48
N SER A 69 -17.84 23.70 -5.22
CA SER A 69 -17.80 24.59 -4.06
C SER A 69 -16.57 25.50 -4.09
N ILE A 70 -16.75 26.76 -3.70
CA ILE A 70 -15.66 27.74 -3.51
C ILE A 70 -14.85 27.50 -2.22
N PHE A 71 -15.35 26.62 -1.35
CA PHE A 71 -14.70 26.30 -0.08
C PHE A 71 -13.89 25.01 -0.20
N ASP A 72 -12.70 24.97 0.43
CA ASP A 72 -11.95 23.75 0.60
C ASP A 72 -12.73 22.76 1.46
N LYS A 73 -12.76 21.51 1.02
CA LYS A 73 -13.45 20.42 1.70
C LYS A 73 -12.50 19.27 2.00
N ARG A 74 -12.81 18.53 3.06
CA ARG A 74 -12.02 17.36 3.43
C ARG A 74 -12.10 16.29 2.33
N ASP A 75 -10.96 15.82 1.88
CA ASP A 75 -10.78 14.85 0.79
C ASP A 75 -10.43 13.43 1.30
N VAL A 76 -10.65 13.17 2.60
CA VAL A 76 -10.43 11.90 3.28
C VAL A 76 -11.65 11.57 4.13
N ILE A 77 -12.08 10.33 4.08
CA ILE A 77 -13.05 9.74 4.99
C ILE A 77 -12.33 8.69 5.83
N GLU A 78 -12.45 8.81 7.15
CA GLU A 78 -11.87 7.90 8.13
C GLU A 78 -12.97 7.44 9.08
N ARG A 79 -13.04 6.14 9.34
CA ARG A 79 -13.82 5.60 10.43
C ARG A 79 -12.92 5.41 11.64
N PRO A 80 -13.42 5.68 12.85
CA PRO A 80 -12.70 5.26 14.06
C PRO A 80 -12.42 3.77 14.01
N ILE A 81 -11.19 3.39 14.39
CA ILE A 81 -10.85 1.97 14.49
C ILE A 81 -11.80 1.33 15.49
N SER A 82 -12.51 0.30 15.05
CA SER A 82 -13.40 -0.51 15.88
C SER A 82 -12.93 -1.96 15.82
N ASP A 83 -12.68 -2.54 16.98
CA ASP A 83 -12.09 -3.88 17.09
C ASP A 83 -10.83 -4.02 16.22
N LEU A 84 -10.91 -4.78 15.13
CA LEU A 84 -9.80 -5.03 14.19
C LEU A 84 -9.99 -4.31 12.84
N LEU A 85 -10.95 -3.40 12.71
CA LEU A 85 -11.28 -2.77 11.42
C LEU A 85 -10.80 -1.33 11.36
N ASP A 86 -9.86 -1.06 10.45
CA ASP A 86 -9.35 0.26 10.11
C ASP A 86 -9.78 0.63 8.68
N MET A 87 -10.64 1.66 8.54
CA MET A 87 -11.18 2.09 7.26
C MET A 87 -10.76 3.52 6.93
N ASN A 88 -10.06 3.69 5.81
CA ASN A 88 -9.63 4.99 5.32
C ASN A 88 -9.85 5.11 3.82
N GLY A 89 -10.48 6.19 3.37
CA GLY A 89 -10.78 6.44 1.97
C GLY A 89 -10.33 7.81 1.50
N TRP A 90 -9.97 7.87 0.21
CA TRP A 90 -9.57 9.09 -0.46
C TRP A 90 -10.58 9.49 -1.54
N ASP A 91 -10.89 10.78 -1.57
CA ASP A 91 -11.62 11.37 -2.69
C ASP A 91 -10.87 11.13 -4.01
N LEU A 92 -11.61 10.89 -5.10
CA LEU A 92 -11.01 10.62 -6.42
C LEU A 92 -10.08 11.76 -6.86
N LYS A 93 -10.42 13.03 -6.61
CA LYS A 93 -9.55 14.16 -6.94
C LYS A 93 -8.22 14.08 -6.20
N LYS A 94 -8.24 13.70 -4.91
CA LYS A 94 -7.04 13.44 -4.13
C LYS A 94 -6.28 12.24 -4.68
N ALA A 95 -6.97 11.14 -4.94
CA ALA A 95 -6.35 9.92 -5.47
C ALA A 95 -5.61 10.21 -6.79
N LEU A 96 -6.23 10.91 -7.74
CA LEU A 96 -5.59 11.29 -9.00
C LEU A 96 -4.40 12.25 -8.82
N ASN A 97 -4.48 13.17 -7.86
CA ASN A 97 -3.33 14.03 -7.53
C ASN A 97 -2.16 13.25 -6.91
N LEU A 98 -2.44 12.22 -6.11
CA LEU A 98 -1.44 11.31 -5.58
C LEU A 98 -0.88 10.39 -6.68
N PHE A 99 -1.73 9.89 -7.55
CA PHE A 99 -1.37 9.09 -8.72
C PHE A 99 -0.40 9.83 -9.64
N ARG A 100 -0.70 11.09 -9.97
CA ARG A 100 0.17 11.98 -10.75
C ARG A 100 1.60 12.08 -10.18
N LYS A 101 1.74 11.97 -8.86
CA LYS A 101 3.02 12.02 -8.14
C LYS A 101 3.65 10.64 -7.92
N SER A 102 3.06 9.58 -8.48
CA SER A 102 3.46 8.19 -8.24
C SER A 102 3.50 7.86 -6.74
N ASN A 103 2.45 8.18 -6.01
CA ASN A 103 2.35 7.90 -4.59
C ASN A 103 2.27 6.38 -4.35
N PRO A 104 3.24 5.73 -3.69
CA PRO A 104 3.26 4.29 -3.51
C PRO A 104 2.03 3.72 -2.81
N PRO A 105 1.50 4.28 -1.70
CA PRO A 105 0.28 3.77 -1.08
C PRO A 105 -0.90 3.63 -2.04
N LEU A 106 -1.14 4.62 -2.91
CA LEU A 106 -2.21 4.52 -3.90
C LEU A 106 -1.93 3.44 -4.94
N LEU A 107 -0.70 3.36 -5.43
CA LEU A 107 -0.30 2.36 -6.42
C LEU A 107 -0.38 0.95 -5.82
N GLU A 108 -0.06 0.79 -4.54
CA GLU A 108 -0.26 -0.45 -3.79
C GLU A 108 -1.75 -0.81 -3.68
N TRP A 109 -2.63 0.14 -3.33
CA TRP A 109 -4.07 -0.13 -3.28
C TRP A 109 -4.58 -0.69 -4.61
N LEU A 110 -4.20 -0.06 -5.73
CA LEU A 110 -4.61 -0.48 -7.07
C LEU A 110 -4.09 -1.87 -7.49
N GLN A 111 -3.02 -2.35 -6.84
CA GLN A 111 -2.43 -3.68 -7.04
C GLN A 111 -2.79 -4.68 -5.93
N SER A 112 -3.63 -4.29 -4.97
CA SER A 112 -3.98 -5.19 -3.88
C SER A 112 -4.53 -6.51 -4.41
N PRO A 113 -4.01 -7.66 -3.92
CA PRO A 113 -4.52 -8.97 -4.32
C PRO A 113 -5.89 -9.28 -3.73
N ILE A 114 -6.40 -8.42 -2.84
CA ILE A 114 -7.66 -8.64 -2.11
C ILE A 114 -8.59 -7.44 -2.31
N PRO A 115 -9.26 -7.31 -3.45
CA PRO A 115 -10.30 -6.30 -3.64
C PRO A 115 -11.58 -6.71 -2.87
N TYR A 116 -12.20 -5.73 -2.24
CA TYR A 116 -13.52 -5.87 -1.61
C TYR A 116 -14.64 -5.45 -2.55
N LEU A 117 -14.41 -4.35 -3.25
CA LEU A 117 -15.36 -3.75 -4.16
C LEU A 117 -14.62 -3.08 -5.30
N GLU A 118 -15.09 -3.31 -6.51
CA GLU A 118 -14.65 -2.62 -7.70
C GLU A 118 -15.88 -2.37 -8.57
N GLN A 119 -16.22 -1.10 -8.75
CA GLN A 119 -17.41 -0.67 -9.48
C GLN A 119 -17.01 0.43 -10.46
N TYR A 120 -17.75 0.53 -11.55
CA TYR A 120 -17.46 1.48 -12.62
C TYR A 120 -16.11 1.21 -13.30
N SER A 121 -15.73 2.07 -14.23
CA SER A 121 -14.51 1.90 -15.02
C SER A 121 -13.26 2.56 -14.39
N VAL A 122 -13.41 3.26 -13.27
CA VAL A 122 -12.40 4.20 -12.73
C VAL A 122 -11.09 3.50 -12.39
N ALA A 123 -11.12 2.40 -11.62
CA ALA A 123 -9.91 1.70 -11.19
C ALA A 123 -9.15 1.13 -12.39
N ASP A 124 -9.85 0.54 -13.35
CA ASP A 124 -9.25 -0.02 -14.56
C ASP A 124 -8.60 1.06 -15.43
N GLN A 125 -9.25 2.23 -15.59
CA GLN A 125 -8.67 3.34 -16.31
C GLN A 125 -7.38 3.86 -15.64
N ILE A 126 -7.35 3.97 -14.32
CA ILE A 126 -6.14 4.37 -13.60
C ILE A 126 -5.03 3.32 -13.76
N ARG A 127 -5.35 2.03 -13.65
CA ARG A 127 -4.38 0.94 -13.87
C ARG A 127 -3.80 0.97 -15.27
N ALA A 128 -4.63 1.19 -16.29
CA ALA A 128 -4.20 1.23 -17.68
C ALA A 128 -3.16 2.33 -17.97
N ILE A 129 -3.24 3.47 -17.29
CA ILE A 129 -2.29 4.57 -17.46
C ILE A 129 -1.11 4.53 -16.46
N SER A 130 -1.16 3.65 -15.46
CA SER A 130 -0.14 3.54 -14.40
C SER A 130 1.29 3.34 -14.94
N PRO A 131 1.57 2.43 -15.89
CA PRO A 131 2.91 2.25 -16.42
C PRO A 131 3.51 3.51 -17.07
N LEU A 132 2.63 4.38 -17.55
CA LEU A 132 3.02 5.61 -18.24
C LEU A 132 3.25 6.81 -17.30
N THR A 133 2.76 6.72 -16.06
CA THR A 133 2.87 7.77 -15.04
C THR A 133 3.85 7.40 -13.94
N PHE A 134 4.26 6.13 -13.88
CA PHE A 134 5.17 5.65 -12.84
C PHE A 134 6.49 6.41 -12.83
N SER A 135 6.84 6.97 -11.68
CA SER A 135 8.11 7.64 -11.42
C SER A 135 8.95 6.85 -10.43
N PRO A 136 9.96 6.09 -10.92
CA PRO A 136 10.86 5.31 -10.06
C PRO A 136 11.48 6.16 -8.95
N LYS A 137 11.92 7.37 -9.31
CA LYS A 137 12.54 8.30 -8.39
C LYS A 137 11.61 8.69 -7.24
N SER A 138 10.36 9.07 -7.55
CA SER A 138 9.38 9.45 -6.53
C SER A 138 9.05 8.30 -5.59
N CYS A 139 8.83 7.10 -6.15
CA CYS A 139 8.53 5.90 -5.38
C CYS A 139 9.71 5.50 -4.49
N LEU A 140 10.94 5.50 -5.03
CA LEU A 140 12.12 5.13 -4.27
C LEU A 140 12.33 6.08 -3.09
N TYR A 141 12.24 7.40 -3.29
CA TYR A 141 12.34 8.37 -2.19
C TYR A 141 11.28 8.15 -1.11
N HIS A 142 10.06 7.83 -1.51
CA HIS A 142 8.98 7.55 -0.55
C HIS A 142 9.31 6.34 0.30
N TYR A 143 9.64 5.19 -0.32
CA TYR A 143 9.99 3.97 0.39
C TYR A 143 11.24 4.13 1.26
N LEU A 144 12.27 4.79 0.74
CA LEU A 144 13.49 5.06 1.50
C LEU A 144 13.21 5.91 2.74
N ASN A 145 12.42 6.98 2.61
CA ASN A 145 12.06 7.82 3.75
C ASN A 145 11.21 7.07 4.77
N MET A 146 10.29 6.21 4.32
CA MET A 146 9.50 5.34 5.21
C MET A 146 10.39 4.36 5.96
N ALA A 147 11.33 3.71 5.28
CA ALA A 147 12.29 2.80 5.91
C ALA A 147 13.15 3.52 6.96
N LYS A 148 13.70 4.69 6.61
CA LYS A 148 14.53 5.51 7.50
C LYS A 148 13.75 5.94 8.74
N GLY A 149 12.52 6.41 8.57
CA GLY A 149 11.66 6.80 9.68
C GLY A 149 11.42 5.64 10.64
N ASN A 150 10.96 4.50 10.13
CA ASN A 150 10.71 3.32 10.96
C ASN A 150 11.99 2.77 11.62
N TYR A 151 13.12 2.76 10.90
CA TYR A 151 14.40 2.32 11.47
C TYR A 151 14.82 3.21 12.63
N ARG A 152 14.78 4.54 12.45
CA ARG A 152 15.12 5.51 13.50
C ARG A 152 14.22 5.37 14.73
N ASP A 153 12.91 5.20 14.51
CA ASP A 153 11.93 5.27 15.59
C ASP A 153 11.81 3.95 16.37
N TYR A 154 12.20 2.81 15.77
CA TYR A 154 11.92 1.49 16.37
C TYR A 154 13.08 0.51 16.46
N LEU A 155 14.17 0.68 15.70
CA LEU A 155 15.22 -0.33 15.58
C LEU A 155 16.62 0.13 15.98
N GLN A 156 16.74 1.25 16.70
CA GLN A 156 18.03 1.82 17.13
C GLN A 156 18.54 1.30 18.49
N GLY A 157 17.71 0.61 19.27
CA GLY A 157 18.07 0.13 20.60
C GLY A 157 18.67 -1.29 20.60
N GLU A 158 19.23 -1.72 21.73
CA GLU A 158 19.63 -3.10 21.95
C GLU A 158 18.42 -4.05 21.99
N GLN A 159 17.27 -3.53 22.45
CA GLN A 159 15.97 -4.20 22.50
C GLN A 159 15.03 -3.47 21.56
N VAL A 160 14.43 -4.20 20.63
CA VAL A 160 13.62 -3.65 19.55
C VAL A 160 12.29 -4.39 19.39
N LYS A 161 11.28 -3.69 18.87
CA LYS A 161 10.01 -4.34 18.49
C LYS A 161 10.22 -5.15 17.20
N ILE A 162 10.37 -6.46 17.31
CA ILE A 162 10.71 -7.36 16.20
C ILE A 162 9.76 -7.22 15.01
N LYS A 163 8.45 -7.08 15.25
CA LYS A 163 7.49 -6.86 14.16
C LYS A 163 7.81 -5.64 13.29
N LYS A 164 8.56 -4.66 13.82
CA LYS A 164 8.94 -3.45 13.07
C LYS A 164 10.02 -3.68 12.02
N TYR A 165 10.74 -4.80 12.07
CA TYR A 165 11.63 -5.16 10.98
C TYR A 165 10.92 -5.23 9.62
N PHE A 166 9.71 -5.77 9.57
CA PHE A 166 8.93 -5.83 8.32
C PHE A 166 8.59 -4.46 7.75
N TYR A 167 8.33 -3.47 8.62
CA TYR A 167 8.05 -2.09 8.23
C TYR A 167 9.29 -1.32 7.72
N VAL A 168 10.48 -1.88 7.92
CA VAL A 168 11.75 -1.37 7.37
C VAL A 168 12.22 -2.20 6.18
N LEU A 169 12.18 -3.51 6.29
CA LEU A 169 12.64 -4.43 5.24
C LEU A 169 11.79 -4.30 3.96
N ARG A 170 10.45 -4.31 4.09
CA ARG A 170 9.58 -4.22 2.92
C ARG A 170 9.84 -2.98 2.06
N PRO A 171 9.89 -1.75 2.59
CA PRO A 171 10.22 -0.59 1.78
C PRO A 171 11.66 -0.60 1.25
N LEU A 172 12.64 -1.18 1.95
CA LEU A 172 13.99 -1.32 1.39
C LEU A 172 14.05 -2.32 0.24
N LEU A 173 13.37 -3.46 0.36
CA LEU A 173 13.23 -4.41 -0.74
C LEU A 173 12.45 -3.79 -1.91
N ALA A 174 11.44 -2.98 -1.63
CA ALA A 174 10.74 -2.21 -2.66
C ALA A 174 11.67 -1.24 -3.41
N CYS A 175 12.61 -0.60 -2.71
CA CYS A 175 13.66 0.20 -3.37
C CYS A 175 14.54 -0.66 -4.29
N GLY A 176 14.95 -1.85 -3.84
CA GLY A 176 15.72 -2.80 -4.66
C GLY A 176 14.97 -3.27 -5.90
N TRP A 177 13.68 -3.53 -5.77
CA TRP A 177 12.83 -3.88 -6.89
C TRP A 177 12.75 -2.75 -7.93
N ILE A 178 12.52 -1.52 -7.47
CA ILE A 178 12.45 -0.34 -8.35
C ILE A 178 13.77 -0.14 -9.09
N GLU A 179 14.91 -0.29 -8.42
CA GLU A 179 16.23 -0.19 -9.06
C GLU A 179 16.42 -1.26 -10.13
N ARG A 180 16.03 -2.50 -9.85
CA ARG A 180 16.27 -3.65 -10.73
C ARG A 180 15.31 -3.70 -11.92
N TYR A 181 14.02 -3.43 -11.69
CA TYR A 181 12.96 -3.66 -12.66
C TYR A 181 12.32 -2.39 -13.22
N ASN A 182 12.62 -1.24 -12.66
CA ASN A 182 12.04 0.05 -13.05
C ASN A 182 10.49 0.02 -13.10
N SER A 183 9.88 -0.70 -12.18
CA SER A 183 8.44 -0.91 -12.08
C SER A 183 7.97 -0.84 -10.63
N MET A 184 6.65 -0.76 -10.44
CA MET A 184 6.04 -0.84 -9.10
C MET A 184 6.33 -2.22 -8.48
N PRO A 185 6.81 -2.28 -7.21
CA PRO A 185 7.08 -3.54 -6.55
C PRO A 185 5.79 -4.33 -6.26
N PRO A 186 5.86 -5.67 -6.23
CA PRO A 186 4.74 -6.51 -5.84
C PRO A 186 4.35 -6.25 -4.38
N MET A 187 3.10 -6.58 -4.05
CA MET A 187 2.57 -6.40 -2.70
C MET A 187 3.15 -7.43 -1.72
N GLU A 188 3.28 -8.65 -2.17
CA GLU A 188 3.71 -9.78 -1.34
C GLU A 188 5.17 -9.66 -0.92
N PHE A 189 5.41 -9.74 0.38
CA PHE A 189 6.74 -9.64 0.96
C PHE A 189 7.65 -10.81 0.57
N GLU A 190 7.10 -12.02 0.50
CA GLU A 190 7.87 -13.21 0.11
C GLU A 190 8.43 -13.07 -1.31
N THR A 191 7.63 -12.58 -2.24
CA THR A 191 8.11 -12.32 -3.61
C THR A 191 9.27 -11.35 -3.65
N LEU A 192 9.23 -10.29 -2.83
CA LEU A 192 10.35 -9.35 -2.71
C LEU A 192 11.57 -9.99 -2.08
N LEU A 193 11.39 -10.80 -1.05
CA LEU A 193 12.47 -11.49 -0.34
C LEU A 193 13.17 -12.50 -1.25
N GLU A 194 12.41 -13.37 -1.91
CA GLU A 194 12.92 -14.42 -2.80
C GLU A 194 13.70 -13.85 -3.98
N GLU A 195 13.23 -12.73 -4.53
CA GLU A 195 13.82 -12.14 -5.72
C GLU A 195 15.07 -11.30 -5.44
N LEU A 196 15.17 -10.70 -4.25
CA LEU A 196 16.18 -9.68 -3.96
C LEU A 196 17.22 -10.12 -2.91
N VAL A 197 16.95 -11.16 -2.15
CA VAL A 197 17.88 -11.68 -1.15
C VAL A 197 18.28 -13.10 -1.51
N PRO A 198 19.57 -13.39 -1.75
CA PRO A 198 20.00 -14.73 -2.12
C PRO A 198 19.65 -15.77 -1.03
N SER A 199 19.03 -16.88 -1.44
CA SER A 199 18.45 -17.89 -0.54
C SER A 199 19.49 -18.67 0.29
N ASP A 200 20.75 -18.67 -0.11
CA ASP A 200 21.86 -19.30 0.58
C ASP A 200 22.48 -18.43 1.69
N THR A 201 21.99 -17.19 1.87
CA THR A 201 22.52 -16.25 2.87
C THR A 201 21.93 -16.46 4.26
N GLU A 202 22.70 -16.06 5.28
CA GLU A 202 22.20 -15.99 6.66
C GLU A 202 21.03 -14.99 6.78
N LEU A 203 21.11 -13.85 6.09
CA LEU A 203 20.06 -12.85 6.06
C LEU A 203 18.71 -13.44 5.61
N TYR A 204 18.70 -14.20 4.51
CA TYR A 204 17.48 -14.85 4.01
C TYR A 204 16.88 -15.81 5.06
N ARG A 205 17.72 -16.63 5.70
CA ARG A 205 17.26 -17.55 6.74
C ARG A 205 16.70 -16.86 7.97
N VAL A 206 17.33 -15.75 8.41
CA VAL A 206 16.85 -14.99 9.57
C VAL A 206 15.52 -14.28 9.26
N ILE A 207 15.41 -13.64 8.09
CA ILE A 207 14.15 -13.00 7.68
C ILE A 207 13.04 -14.03 7.48
N GLY A 208 13.35 -15.18 6.86
CA GLY A 208 12.39 -16.28 6.69
C GLY A 208 11.86 -16.81 8.02
N HIS A 209 12.75 -17.00 9.00
CA HIS A 209 12.34 -17.43 10.35
C HIS A 209 11.43 -16.39 11.04
N LEU A 210 11.73 -15.09 10.89
CA LEU A 210 10.85 -14.04 11.41
C LEU A 210 9.46 -14.08 10.75
N LEU A 211 9.42 -14.35 9.45
CA LEU A 211 8.18 -14.43 8.70
C LEU A 211 7.33 -15.62 9.14
N GLU A 212 7.96 -16.80 9.35
CA GLU A 212 7.29 -17.98 9.88
C GLU A 212 6.70 -17.72 11.27
N ARG A 213 7.46 -17.14 12.18
CA ARG A 213 7.00 -16.74 13.52
C ARG A 213 5.79 -15.78 13.42
N LYS A 214 5.86 -14.78 12.55
CA LYS A 214 4.76 -13.83 12.32
C LYS A 214 3.50 -14.54 11.81
N LYS A 215 3.62 -15.43 10.85
CA LYS A 215 2.49 -16.21 10.29
C LYS A 215 1.91 -17.19 11.31
N ALA A 216 2.75 -17.77 12.19
CA ALA A 216 2.32 -18.62 13.29
C ALA A 216 1.53 -17.86 14.37
N GLY A 217 1.49 -16.53 14.32
CA GLY A 217 0.81 -15.70 15.31
C GLY A 217 1.58 -15.54 16.61
N GLU A 218 2.92 -15.77 16.59
CA GLU A 218 3.76 -15.48 17.74
C GLU A 218 3.75 -13.97 18.03
N GLU A 219 3.72 -13.61 19.31
CA GLU A 219 3.94 -12.23 19.74
C GLU A 219 5.39 -11.85 19.42
N LEU A 220 5.57 -11.06 18.36
CA LEU A 220 6.85 -10.48 17.98
C LEU A 220 7.06 -9.18 18.74
N ASP A 221 7.28 -9.32 20.04
CA ASP A 221 7.45 -8.23 20.98
C ASP A 221 8.88 -7.65 20.99
N ILE A 222 9.31 -7.19 22.17
CA ILE A 222 10.62 -6.61 22.37
C ILE A 222 11.62 -7.74 22.58
N GLU A 223 12.57 -7.85 21.66
CA GLU A 223 13.67 -8.83 21.69
C GLU A 223 14.99 -8.15 21.35
N PRO A 224 16.13 -8.80 21.62
CA PRO A 224 17.42 -8.31 21.16
C PRO A 224 17.44 -8.05 19.65
N GLN A 225 18.11 -6.96 19.25
CA GLN A 225 18.27 -6.66 17.84
C GLN A 225 18.95 -7.77 17.07
N LEU A 226 18.58 -7.94 15.80
CA LEU A 226 19.16 -8.93 14.90
C LEU A 226 20.28 -8.27 14.08
N SER A 227 21.55 -8.52 14.49
CA SER A 227 22.70 -7.82 13.90
C SER A 227 22.76 -7.96 12.38
N VAL A 228 22.61 -9.17 11.84
CA VAL A 228 22.64 -9.42 10.38
C VAL A 228 21.56 -8.62 9.63
N VAL A 229 20.38 -8.44 10.22
CA VAL A 229 19.29 -7.64 9.63
C VAL A 229 19.58 -6.16 9.75
N ASN A 230 20.08 -5.70 10.91
CA ASN A 230 20.44 -4.30 11.11
C ASN A 230 21.57 -3.86 10.18
N ASP A 231 22.59 -4.67 10.01
CA ASP A 231 23.71 -4.41 9.10
C ASP A 231 23.21 -4.27 7.66
N PHE A 232 22.33 -5.17 7.22
CA PHE A 232 21.69 -5.07 5.91
C PHE A 232 20.89 -3.78 5.77
N ILE A 233 20.03 -3.44 6.75
CA ILE A 233 19.21 -2.23 6.73
C ILE A 233 20.10 -0.98 6.59
N GLN A 234 21.15 -0.87 7.40
CA GLN A 234 22.05 0.28 7.36
C GLN A 234 22.77 0.39 6.02
N GLN A 235 23.27 -0.73 5.49
CA GLN A 235 23.91 -0.78 4.18
C GLN A 235 22.95 -0.36 3.06
N GLN A 236 21.70 -0.87 3.06
CA GLN A 236 20.70 -0.53 2.05
C GLN A 236 20.26 0.95 2.13
N ILE A 237 20.07 1.48 3.33
CA ILE A 237 19.75 2.89 3.52
C ILE A 237 20.86 3.77 2.92
N ALA A 238 22.13 3.52 3.30
CA ALA A 238 23.27 4.27 2.80
C ALA A 238 23.43 4.15 1.28
N TYR A 239 23.19 2.96 0.74
CA TYR A 239 23.24 2.71 -0.70
C TYR A 239 22.16 3.51 -1.45
N PHE A 240 20.91 3.44 -1.02
CA PHE A 240 19.81 4.13 -1.71
C PHE A 240 19.83 5.64 -1.52
N GLU A 241 20.40 6.16 -0.44
CA GLU A 241 20.66 7.61 -0.29
C GLU A 241 21.56 8.15 -1.38
N GLN A 242 22.55 7.36 -1.81
CA GLN A 242 23.45 7.74 -2.91
C GLN A 242 22.82 7.52 -4.29
N LYS A 243 21.98 6.52 -4.44
CA LYS A 243 21.36 6.13 -5.72
C LYS A 243 20.12 6.95 -6.09
N ALA A 244 19.27 7.27 -5.11
CA ALA A 244 18.01 7.97 -5.36
C ALA A 244 18.15 9.29 -6.18
N PRO A 245 19.15 10.15 -5.92
CA PRO A 245 19.35 11.36 -6.73
C PRO A 245 19.64 11.08 -8.21
N LEU A 246 20.25 9.92 -8.50
CA LEU A 246 20.71 9.56 -9.85
C LEU A 246 19.59 9.00 -10.72
N LEU A 247 18.47 8.60 -10.15
CA LEU A 247 17.33 8.10 -10.90
C LEU A 247 16.71 9.22 -11.75
N ARG A 248 16.28 8.84 -12.94
CA ARG A 248 15.54 9.77 -13.83
C ARG A 248 14.16 10.04 -13.24
N GLN A 249 13.77 11.30 -13.31
CA GLN A 249 12.39 11.68 -13.04
C GLN A 249 11.57 11.44 -14.31
N THR A 250 10.43 10.79 -14.16
CA THR A 250 9.47 10.69 -15.27
C THR A 250 8.92 12.09 -15.54
N GLU A 251 9.01 12.53 -16.79
CA GLU A 251 8.42 13.81 -17.18
C GLU A 251 6.90 13.73 -16.98
N GLY A 252 6.35 14.72 -16.27
CA GLY A 252 4.89 14.94 -16.19
C GLY A 252 4.35 15.21 -17.60
N GLY A 253 3.06 15.27 -17.77
CA GLY A 253 2.48 15.64 -19.08
C GLY A 253 1.13 14.97 -19.35
N ARG A 254 0.54 14.34 -18.33
CA ARG A 254 -0.77 13.70 -18.46
C ARG A 254 -1.86 14.40 -17.68
N ASP A 255 -1.62 15.65 -17.31
CA ASP A 255 -2.56 16.43 -16.50
C ASP A 255 -3.94 16.49 -17.17
N GLN A 256 -3.96 16.71 -18.49
CA GLN A 256 -5.22 16.73 -19.25
C GLN A 256 -5.92 15.37 -19.24
N GLN A 257 -5.15 14.26 -19.41
CA GLN A 257 -5.72 12.91 -19.39
C GLN A 257 -6.32 12.55 -18.02
N LEU A 258 -5.67 12.95 -16.93
CA LEU A 258 -6.18 12.75 -15.57
C LEU A 258 -7.41 13.62 -15.28
N ASP A 259 -7.45 14.83 -15.80
CA ASP A 259 -8.58 15.73 -15.66
C ASP A 259 -9.79 15.22 -16.46
N ASP A 260 -9.56 14.70 -17.67
CA ASP A 260 -10.61 14.07 -18.48
C ASP A 260 -11.14 12.79 -17.81
N LEU A 261 -10.27 11.95 -17.25
CA LEU A 261 -10.65 10.78 -16.47
C LEU A 261 -11.50 11.19 -15.25
N PHE A 262 -11.08 12.21 -14.51
CA PHE A 262 -11.84 12.70 -13.36
C PHE A 262 -13.26 13.12 -13.75
N ARG A 263 -13.41 13.94 -14.82
CA ARG A 263 -14.73 14.38 -15.30
C ARG A 263 -15.59 13.22 -15.79
N ALA A 264 -14.99 12.28 -16.52
CA ALA A 264 -15.68 11.08 -16.99
C ALA A 264 -16.18 10.22 -15.83
N ALA A 265 -15.34 10.00 -14.81
CA ALA A 265 -15.69 9.26 -13.62
C ALA A 265 -16.86 9.89 -12.84
N VAL A 266 -16.83 11.22 -12.63
CA VAL A 266 -17.94 11.91 -11.94
C VAL A 266 -19.27 11.71 -12.69
N LYS A 267 -19.25 11.80 -14.03
CA LYS A 267 -20.44 11.55 -14.85
C LYS A 267 -20.89 10.11 -14.79
N GLU A 268 -19.99 9.16 -15.02
CA GLU A 268 -20.29 7.72 -14.98
C GLU A 268 -20.96 7.32 -13.66
N VAL A 269 -20.48 7.86 -12.54
CA VAL A 269 -20.90 7.46 -11.18
C VAL A 269 -22.26 8.08 -10.78
N TRP A 270 -22.59 9.27 -11.27
CA TRP A 270 -23.77 10.02 -10.84
C TRP A 270 -24.85 10.23 -11.90
N GLU A 271 -24.55 10.01 -13.17
CA GLU A 271 -25.50 10.15 -14.28
C GLU A 271 -25.95 8.78 -14.86
N ALA A 272 -25.42 7.65 -14.33
CA ALA A 272 -25.73 6.27 -14.76
C ALA A 272 -27.05 5.75 -14.17
#